data_27fa05ae1f42df86032772e60836feb2
#
_entry.id   27fa05ae1f42df86032772e60836feb2
#
_cell.length_a   1.000
_cell.length_b   1.000
_cell.length_c   1.000
_cell.angle_alpha   90.00
_cell.angle_beta   90.00
_cell.angle_gamma   90.00
#
_symmetry.space_group_name_H-M   'P 1'
#
loop_
_entity.id
_entity.type
_entity.pdbx_description
1 polymer ?
#
loop_
_entity_poly.entity_id
_entity_poly.type
_entity_poly.pdbx_seq_one_letter_code
_entity_poly.pdbx_strand_id
1 'polypeptide(L)'
;MSFFDNIRDIYRKVSEVESSIYGGKQDYLEIYERNLQLEKEIEERTKELNIANKRMLTLQHIWDMMNASRPLQSVLETIVNSIQGELGYLHCNIIKKCEDDYGNGVYLTVLAQSNDVSIKRVDKLIKGPIQTRKLVYDSESVYAKAEAARKIMITPDIGGTLKSVAPEIPSEVIDEIVEGSPSKSIISIPLYTRNSHFGWFNVFSSRKELTEGETDFLTIFAQQIEMAITIA
;
A
#
# COMPACT_ATOMS: atom_id res chain seq x y z
N MET A 1 -49.64 58.50 -30.25
CA MET A 1 -48.84 57.32 -30.09
C MET A 1 -48.92 56.50 -31.36
N SER A 2 -47.87 56.43 -32.13
CA SER A 2 -47.89 55.80 -33.46
C SER A 2 -47.95 54.26 -33.31
N PHE A 3 -48.62 53.60 -34.25
CA PHE A 3 -48.66 52.12 -34.33
C PHE A 3 -47.26 51.49 -34.24
N PHE A 4 -46.24 52.12 -34.76
CA PHE A 4 -44.85 51.73 -34.71
C PHE A 4 -44.22 51.83 -33.29
N ASP A 5 -44.68 52.77 -32.46
CA ASP A 5 -44.21 52.91 -31.09
C ASP A 5 -44.71 51.75 -30.22
N ASN A 6 -45.93 51.28 -30.44
CA ASN A 6 -46.49 50.12 -29.78
C ASN A 6 -45.75 48.80 -30.15
N ILE A 7 -45.41 48.61 -31.43
CA ILE A 7 -44.68 47.47 -31.90
C ILE A 7 -43.24 47.42 -31.26
N ARG A 8 -42.59 48.58 -31.22
CA ARG A 8 -41.27 48.72 -30.64
C ARG A 8 -41.25 48.38 -29.12
N ASP A 9 -42.28 48.77 -28.40
CA ASP A 9 -42.43 48.49 -26.97
C ASP A 9 -42.76 47.05 -26.72
N ILE A 10 -43.49 46.34 -27.56
CA ILE A 10 -43.74 44.93 -27.52
C ILE A 10 -42.44 44.15 -27.76
N TYR A 11 -41.70 44.53 -28.82
CA TYR A 11 -40.39 43.87 -29.09
C TYR A 11 -39.39 44.02 -27.94
N ARG A 12 -39.32 45.18 -27.31
CA ARG A 12 -38.50 45.43 -26.14
C ARG A 12 -38.89 44.52 -24.97
N LYS A 13 -40.19 44.43 -24.65
CA LYS A 13 -40.70 43.58 -23.58
C LYS A 13 -40.49 42.09 -23.84
N VAL A 14 -40.65 41.65 -25.08
CA VAL A 14 -40.36 40.25 -25.46
C VAL A 14 -38.88 39.97 -25.30
N SER A 15 -37.98 40.84 -25.72
CA SER A 15 -36.53 40.70 -25.57
C SER A 15 -36.10 40.70 -24.10
N GLU A 16 -36.72 41.51 -23.23
CA GLU A 16 -36.48 41.53 -21.78
C GLU A 16 -36.93 40.22 -21.12
N VAL A 17 -38.07 39.65 -21.51
CA VAL A 17 -38.58 38.38 -21.03
C VAL A 17 -37.72 37.22 -21.53
N GLU A 18 -37.33 37.20 -22.80
CA GLU A 18 -36.40 36.21 -23.34
C GLU A 18 -35.04 36.23 -22.60
N SER A 19 -34.46 37.42 -22.40
CA SER A 19 -33.22 37.61 -21.66
C SER A 19 -33.32 37.09 -20.21
N SER A 20 -34.47 37.36 -19.56
CA SER A 20 -34.72 36.86 -18.19
C SER A 20 -34.85 35.34 -18.13
N ILE A 21 -35.54 34.73 -19.12
CA ILE A 21 -35.71 33.27 -19.20
C ILE A 21 -34.36 32.57 -19.53
N TYR A 22 -33.60 33.11 -20.48
CA TYR A 22 -32.31 32.54 -20.87
C TYR A 22 -31.24 32.77 -19.81
N GLY A 23 -31.22 33.93 -19.16
CA GLY A 23 -30.33 34.19 -18.02
C GLY A 23 -30.59 33.25 -16.86
N GLY A 24 -31.86 33.10 -16.44
CA GLY A 24 -32.24 32.19 -15.37
C GLY A 24 -31.93 30.69 -15.69
N LYS A 25 -32.01 30.29 -16.96
CA LYS A 25 -31.67 28.93 -17.39
C LYS A 25 -30.16 28.68 -17.38
N GLN A 26 -29.38 29.70 -17.69
CA GLN A 26 -27.90 29.61 -17.64
C GLN A 26 -27.40 29.55 -16.21
N ASP A 27 -27.97 30.34 -15.30
CA ASP A 27 -27.67 30.30 -13.87
C ASP A 27 -28.03 28.95 -13.26
N TYR A 28 -29.16 28.34 -13.68
CA TYR A 28 -29.55 27.00 -13.22
C TYR A 28 -28.58 25.91 -13.67
N LEU A 29 -28.11 25.97 -14.92
CA LEU A 29 -27.10 25.00 -15.42
C LEU A 29 -25.79 25.15 -14.70
N GLU A 30 -25.33 26.36 -14.45
CA GLU A 30 -24.08 26.60 -13.71
C GLU A 30 -24.15 26.10 -12.26
N ILE A 31 -25.29 26.35 -11.58
CA ILE A 31 -25.54 25.84 -10.24
C ILE A 31 -25.56 24.28 -10.24
N TYR A 32 -26.20 23.68 -11.23
CA TYR A 32 -26.28 22.22 -11.36
C TYR A 32 -24.89 21.58 -11.59
N GLU A 33 -24.10 22.16 -12.52
CA GLU A 33 -22.73 21.68 -12.77
C GLU A 33 -21.84 21.82 -11.54
N ARG A 34 -21.98 22.94 -10.82
CA ARG A 34 -21.23 23.16 -9.58
C ARG A 34 -21.63 22.18 -8.49
N ASN A 35 -22.91 21.86 -8.36
CA ASN A 35 -23.37 20.84 -7.41
C ASN A 35 -22.81 19.45 -7.73
N LEU A 36 -22.82 19.05 -9.01
CA LEU A 36 -22.21 17.79 -9.44
C LEU A 36 -20.70 17.73 -9.14
N GLN A 37 -20.02 18.86 -9.31
CA GLN A 37 -18.59 18.94 -9.00
C GLN A 37 -18.35 18.85 -7.49
N LEU A 38 -19.15 19.52 -6.68
CA LEU A 38 -19.09 19.43 -5.21
C LEU A 38 -19.42 18.03 -4.70
N GLU A 39 -20.41 17.35 -5.28
CA GLU A 39 -20.72 15.95 -4.93
C GLU A 39 -19.53 15.03 -5.18
N LYS A 40 -18.86 15.14 -6.31
CA LYS A 40 -17.64 14.37 -6.62
C LYS A 40 -16.52 14.69 -5.63
N GLU A 41 -16.29 15.96 -5.34
CA GLU A 41 -15.26 16.36 -4.38
C GLU A 41 -15.56 15.84 -2.97
N ILE A 42 -16.81 15.87 -2.53
CA ILE A 42 -17.25 15.29 -1.25
C ILE A 42 -17.01 13.78 -1.24
N GLU A 43 -17.36 13.07 -2.32
CA GLU A 43 -17.14 11.62 -2.42
C GLU A 43 -15.64 11.27 -2.34
N GLU A 44 -14.79 11.99 -3.08
CA GLU A 44 -13.34 11.82 -3.06
C GLU A 44 -12.77 12.10 -1.66
N ARG A 45 -13.13 13.23 -1.04
CA ARG A 45 -12.70 13.58 0.32
C ARG A 45 -13.18 12.60 1.37
N THR A 46 -14.40 12.11 1.24
CA THR A 46 -14.93 11.09 2.15
C THR A 46 -14.15 9.79 2.05
N LYS A 47 -13.78 9.38 0.83
CA LYS A 47 -12.96 8.20 0.60
C LYS A 47 -11.55 8.36 1.19
N GLU A 48 -10.89 9.48 0.97
CA GLU A 48 -9.59 9.82 1.55
C GLU A 48 -9.64 9.78 3.09
N LEU A 49 -10.66 10.40 3.69
CA LEU A 49 -10.84 10.43 5.14
C LEU A 49 -11.07 9.04 5.72
N ASN A 50 -11.87 8.20 5.06
CA ASN A 50 -12.09 6.82 5.47
C ASN A 50 -10.81 5.99 5.45
N ILE A 51 -9.96 6.17 4.43
CA ILE A 51 -8.65 5.52 4.34
C ILE A 51 -7.75 6.00 5.48
N ALA A 52 -7.69 7.31 5.74
CA ALA A 52 -6.89 7.88 6.81
C ALA A 52 -7.34 7.39 8.20
N ASN A 53 -8.65 7.32 8.46
CA ASN A 53 -9.21 6.78 9.69
C ASN A 53 -8.85 5.30 9.90
N LYS A 54 -8.97 4.47 8.86
CA LYS A 54 -8.56 3.05 8.95
C LYS A 54 -7.08 2.93 9.32
N ARG A 55 -6.22 3.71 8.67
CA ARG A 55 -4.79 3.75 8.96
C ARG A 55 -4.51 4.11 10.42
N MET A 56 -5.20 5.12 10.93
CA MET A 56 -5.04 5.58 12.32
C MET A 56 -5.49 4.51 13.32
N LEU A 57 -6.62 3.85 13.09
CA LEU A 57 -7.11 2.77 13.94
C LEU A 57 -6.16 1.59 13.97
N THR A 58 -5.58 1.22 12.82
CA THR A 58 -4.58 0.15 12.74
C THR A 58 -3.33 0.49 13.56
N LEU A 59 -2.82 1.72 13.45
CA LEU A 59 -1.68 2.18 14.25
C LEU A 59 -2.00 2.15 15.76
N GLN A 60 -3.18 2.61 16.16
CA GLN A 60 -3.60 2.59 17.55
C GLN A 60 -3.67 1.15 18.09
N HIS A 61 -4.23 0.21 17.32
CA HIS A 61 -4.29 -1.19 17.71
C HIS A 61 -2.90 -1.81 17.90
N ILE A 62 -1.94 -1.48 17.05
CA ILE A 62 -0.53 -1.91 17.19
C ILE A 62 0.06 -1.36 18.50
N TRP A 63 -0.15 -0.08 18.79
CA TRP A 63 0.28 0.55 20.05
C TRP A 63 -0.28 -0.16 21.29
N ASP A 64 -1.56 -0.45 21.28
CA ASP A 64 -2.23 -1.12 22.40
C ASP A 64 -1.63 -2.53 22.64
N MET A 65 -1.32 -3.24 21.57
CA MET A 65 -0.67 -4.56 21.68
C MET A 65 0.75 -4.49 22.21
N MET A 66 1.54 -3.51 21.77
CA MET A 66 2.90 -3.29 22.28
C MET A 66 2.89 -2.97 23.77
N ASN A 67 1.96 -2.11 24.22
CA ASN A 67 1.80 -1.74 25.61
C ASN A 67 1.28 -2.91 26.48
N ALA A 68 0.56 -3.87 25.89
CA ALA A 68 0.06 -5.04 26.60
C ALA A 68 1.13 -6.14 26.81
N SER A 69 2.42 -5.87 26.56
CA SER A 69 3.55 -6.80 26.72
C SER A 69 3.31 -8.17 26.04
N ARG A 70 2.70 -8.15 24.87
CA ARG A 70 2.49 -9.37 24.08
C ARG A 70 3.79 -9.88 23.48
N PRO A 71 3.92 -11.19 23.23
CA PRO A 71 5.10 -11.74 22.55
C PRO A 71 5.33 -11.04 21.21
N LEU A 72 6.59 -10.69 20.91
CA LEU A 72 6.98 -10.01 19.68
C LEU A 72 6.37 -10.66 18.42
N GLN A 73 6.43 -12.00 18.35
CA GLN A 73 5.88 -12.76 17.23
C GLN A 73 4.40 -12.42 16.98
N SER A 74 3.58 -12.38 18.03
CA SER A 74 2.14 -12.06 17.93
C SER A 74 1.91 -10.63 17.48
N VAL A 75 2.76 -9.68 17.92
CA VAL A 75 2.68 -8.27 17.48
C VAL A 75 3.01 -8.16 16.00
N LEU A 76 4.11 -8.78 15.56
CA LEU A 76 4.53 -8.73 14.15
C LEU A 76 3.51 -9.40 13.21
N GLU A 77 2.95 -10.56 13.60
CA GLU A 77 1.88 -11.23 12.85
C GLU A 77 0.63 -10.37 12.73
N THR A 78 0.24 -9.69 13.79
CA THR A 78 -0.91 -8.77 13.73
C THR A 78 -0.64 -7.60 12.81
N ILE A 79 0.57 -7.00 12.86
CA ILE A 79 0.95 -5.90 11.97
C ILE A 79 0.81 -6.32 10.51
N VAL A 80 1.41 -7.44 10.10
CA VAL A 80 1.38 -7.87 8.69
C VAL A 80 -0.02 -8.25 8.23
N ASN A 81 -0.85 -8.84 9.11
CA ASN A 81 -2.24 -9.17 8.79
C ASN A 81 -3.12 -7.93 8.65
N SER A 82 -2.95 -6.92 9.53
CA SER A 82 -3.69 -5.67 9.45
C SER A 82 -3.37 -4.91 8.15
N ILE A 83 -2.10 -4.84 7.77
CA ILE A 83 -1.68 -4.17 6.54
C ILE A 83 -2.27 -4.87 5.31
N GLN A 84 -2.25 -6.19 5.28
CA GLN A 84 -2.84 -6.98 4.20
C GLN A 84 -4.37 -6.82 4.17
N GLY A 85 -5.05 -7.07 5.29
CA GLY A 85 -6.52 -7.13 5.34
C GLY A 85 -7.19 -5.75 5.25
N GLU A 86 -6.68 -4.74 5.97
CA GLU A 86 -7.33 -3.44 6.10
C GLU A 86 -6.93 -2.44 5.01
N LEU A 87 -5.71 -2.58 4.49
CA LEU A 87 -5.12 -1.64 3.52
C LEU A 87 -5.11 -2.16 2.09
N GLY A 88 -5.54 -3.41 1.89
CA GLY A 88 -5.74 -4.01 0.57
C GLY A 88 -4.45 -4.38 -0.15
N TYR A 89 -3.34 -4.57 0.57
CA TYR A 89 -2.15 -5.19 0.01
C TYR A 89 -2.34 -6.70 -0.11
N LEU A 90 -1.67 -7.31 -1.08
CA LEU A 90 -1.89 -8.72 -1.42
C LEU A 90 -1.25 -9.67 -0.42
N HIS A 91 -0.03 -9.32 0.01
CA HIS A 91 0.74 -10.07 0.98
C HIS A 91 1.75 -9.16 1.66
N CYS A 92 2.08 -9.45 2.92
CA CYS A 92 3.10 -8.76 3.69
C CYS A 92 3.95 -9.76 4.46
N ASN A 93 5.24 -9.50 4.57
CA ASN A 93 6.11 -10.26 5.46
C ASN A 93 7.21 -9.40 6.08
N ILE A 94 7.76 -9.89 7.18
CA ILE A 94 8.94 -9.32 7.84
C ILE A 94 10.04 -10.38 7.79
N ILE A 95 11.16 -10.01 7.17
CA ILE A 95 12.34 -10.86 7.01
C ILE A 95 13.44 -10.31 7.89
N LYS A 96 14.06 -11.19 8.69
CA LYS A 96 15.24 -10.88 9.51
C LYS A 96 16.52 -11.31 8.80
N LYS A 97 17.53 -10.46 8.86
CA LYS A 97 18.91 -10.78 8.48
C LYS A 97 19.60 -11.48 9.65
N CYS A 98 20.11 -12.67 9.43
CA CYS A 98 20.74 -13.49 10.45
C CYS A 98 22.18 -13.82 10.02
N GLU A 99 23.08 -13.88 10.97
CA GLU A 99 24.43 -14.42 10.77
C GLU A 99 24.45 -15.89 11.19
N ASP A 100 25.22 -16.73 10.49
CA ASP A 100 25.40 -18.11 10.88
C ASP A 100 26.22 -18.18 12.16
N ASP A 101 25.92 -19.14 13.05
CA ASP A 101 26.55 -19.30 14.36
C ASP A 101 28.09 -19.43 14.30
N TYR A 102 28.62 -19.77 13.13
CA TYR A 102 30.05 -19.89 12.86
C TYR A 102 30.65 -18.67 12.12
N GLY A 103 29.88 -17.60 11.88
CA GLY A 103 30.34 -16.40 11.15
C GLY A 103 30.64 -16.63 9.66
N ASN A 104 30.24 -17.79 9.12
CA ASN A 104 30.57 -18.19 7.75
C ASN A 104 29.58 -17.70 6.68
N GLY A 105 28.51 -17.02 7.06
CA GLY A 105 27.55 -16.55 6.09
C GLY A 105 26.37 -15.79 6.70
N VAL A 106 25.67 -15.08 5.82
CA VAL A 106 24.44 -14.36 6.14
C VAL A 106 23.28 -15.06 5.47
N TYR A 107 22.20 -15.26 6.20
CA TYR A 107 20.95 -15.81 5.68
C TYR A 107 19.76 -14.98 6.13
N LEU A 108 18.62 -15.21 5.51
CA LEU A 108 17.37 -14.53 5.82
C LEU A 108 16.36 -15.52 6.39
N THR A 109 15.57 -15.06 7.35
CA THR A 109 14.43 -15.82 7.89
C THR A 109 13.16 -14.98 7.87
N VAL A 110 12.04 -15.61 7.55
CA VAL A 110 10.73 -14.95 7.63
C VAL A 110 10.26 -15.01 9.08
N LEU A 111 10.23 -13.85 9.76
CA LEU A 111 9.74 -13.74 11.14
C LEU A 111 8.22 -13.76 11.22
N ALA A 112 7.57 -12.99 10.36
CA ALA A 112 6.12 -12.90 10.31
C ALA A 112 5.67 -12.75 8.87
N GLN A 113 4.49 -13.25 8.55
CA GLN A 113 3.84 -13.09 7.25
C GLN A 113 2.34 -13.04 7.40
N SER A 114 1.66 -12.36 6.47
CA SER A 114 0.20 -12.33 6.44
C SER A 114 -0.37 -13.72 6.10
N ASN A 115 -1.47 -14.05 6.76
CA ASN A 115 -2.12 -15.36 6.57
C ASN A 115 -3.17 -15.26 5.45
N ASP A 116 -2.74 -15.35 4.21
CA ASP A 116 -3.58 -15.29 3.04
C ASP A 116 -3.57 -16.60 2.22
N VAL A 117 -4.49 -16.68 1.25
CA VAL A 117 -4.63 -17.86 0.39
C VAL A 117 -3.40 -18.07 -0.49
N SER A 118 -2.72 -16.99 -0.88
CA SER A 118 -1.55 -17.04 -1.77
C SER A 118 -0.41 -17.77 -1.07
N ILE A 119 -0.18 -17.49 0.23
CA ILE A 119 0.87 -18.17 1.01
C ILE A 119 0.59 -19.66 1.18
N LYS A 120 -0.66 -20.06 1.45
CA LYS A 120 -1.01 -21.48 1.52
C LYS A 120 -0.74 -22.21 0.20
N ARG A 121 -0.94 -21.52 -0.93
CA ARG A 121 -0.59 -22.05 -2.25
C ARG A 121 0.92 -22.17 -2.41
N VAL A 122 1.68 -21.12 -2.03
CA VAL A 122 3.15 -21.16 -2.05
C VAL A 122 3.67 -22.31 -1.22
N ASP A 123 3.27 -22.44 0.04
CA ASP A 123 3.70 -23.52 0.95
C ASP A 123 3.40 -24.90 0.37
N LYS A 124 2.28 -25.07 -0.33
CA LYS A 124 1.95 -26.33 -1.02
C LYS A 124 2.89 -26.61 -2.19
N LEU A 125 3.20 -25.60 -3.00
CA LEU A 125 4.09 -25.73 -4.16
C LEU A 125 5.53 -26.05 -3.76
N ILE A 126 6.03 -25.40 -2.71
CA ILE A 126 7.39 -25.62 -2.18
C ILE A 126 7.48 -26.79 -1.19
N LYS A 127 6.37 -27.49 -0.95
CA LYS A 127 6.26 -28.66 -0.05
C LYS A 127 6.67 -28.37 1.40
N GLY A 128 6.26 -27.23 1.93
CA GLY A 128 6.47 -26.87 3.33
C GLY A 128 6.39 -25.36 3.58
N PRO A 129 6.27 -24.92 4.85
CA PRO A 129 6.14 -23.51 5.17
C PRO A 129 7.41 -22.72 4.80
N ILE A 130 7.25 -21.61 4.10
CA ILE A 130 8.38 -20.72 3.75
C ILE A 130 9.07 -20.17 5.00
N GLN A 131 8.33 -19.97 6.10
CA GLN A 131 8.87 -19.48 7.38
C GLN A 131 9.93 -20.42 8.01
N THR A 132 9.94 -21.70 7.66
CA THR A 132 10.92 -22.66 8.20
C THR A 132 12.21 -22.73 7.39
N ARG A 133 12.27 -21.98 6.27
CA ARG A 133 13.42 -22.01 5.37
C ARG A 133 14.42 -20.93 5.72
N LYS A 134 15.71 -21.27 5.57
CA LYS A 134 16.79 -20.28 5.52
C LYS A 134 16.89 -19.81 4.08
N LEU A 135 16.60 -18.51 3.85
CA LEU A 135 16.71 -17.89 2.54
C LEU A 135 18.14 -17.34 2.36
N VAL A 136 18.60 -17.30 1.13
CA VAL A 136 19.94 -16.78 0.82
C VAL A 136 19.94 -15.25 0.85
N TYR A 137 20.96 -14.64 1.44
CA TYR A 137 21.22 -13.22 1.28
C TYR A 137 22.12 -13.01 0.06
N ASP A 138 21.51 -12.46 -1.00
CA ASP A 138 22.22 -12.09 -2.22
C ASP A 138 22.51 -10.59 -2.22
N SER A 139 23.79 -10.23 -2.40
CA SER A 139 24.26 -8.83 -2.41
C SER A 139 23.70 -7.99 -3.58
N GLU A 140 23.25 -8.62 -4.65
CA GLU A 140 22.63 -7.96 -5.82
C GLU A 140 21.10 -7.88 -5.72
N SER A 141 20.52 -8.50 -4.70
CA SER A 141 19.06 -8.50 -4.48
C SER A 141 18.49 -7.12 -4.21
N VAL A 142 17.17 -6.98 -4.37
CA VAL A 142 16.44 -5.77 -3.96
C VAL A 142 16.63 -5.48 -2.48
N TYR A 143 16.81 -6.51 -1.66
CA TYR A 143 17.05 -6.38 -0.23
C TYR A 143 18.37 -5.70 0.09
N ALA A 144 19.45 -6.15 -0.52
CA ALA A 144 20.76 -5.54 -0.34
C ALA A 144 20.81 -4.09 -0.85
N LYS A 145 20.13 -3.81 -1.98
CA LYS A 145 20.00 -2.46 -2.51
C LYS A 145 19.21 -1.53 -1.58
N ALA A 146 18.11 -2.02 -0.99
CA ALA A 146 17.33 -1.27 -0.01
C ALA A 146 18.15 -0.98 1.26
N GLU A 147 18.90 -1.95 1.76
CA GLU A 147 19.82 -1.80 2.89
C GLU A 147 20.89 -0.75 2.63
N ALA A 148 21.60 -0.86 1.50
CA ALA A 148 22.67 0.07 1.12
C ALA A 148 22.17 1.51 0.91
N ALA A 149 21.00 1.66 0.28
CA ALA A 149 20.39 2.97 0.04
C ALA A 149 19.71 3.55 1.27
N ARG A 150 19.41 2.75 2.29
CA ARG A 150 18.56 3.09 3.45
C ARG A 150 17.22 3.69 3.04
N LYS A 151 16.62 3.17 1.97
CA LYS A 151 15.39 3.68 1.37
C LYS A 151 14.48 2.54 0.95
N ILE A 152 13.21 2.87 0.82
CA ILE A 152 12.22 1.97 0.21
C ILE A 152 12.66 1.70 -1.23
N MET A 153 12.69 0.43 -1.58
CA MET A 153 12.95 -0.03 -2.94
C MET A 153 11.72 -0.77 -3.48
N ILE A 154 11.40 -0.49 -4.72
CA ILE A 154 10.28 -1.14 -5.42
C ILE A 154 10.86 -1.91 -6.60
N THR A 155 10.52 -3.18 -6.70
CA THR A 155 10.90 -4.00 -7.85
C THR A 155 9.67 -4.65 -8.49
N PRO A 156 9.50 -4.55 -9.80
CA PRO A 156 8.51 -5.33 -10.54
C PRO A 156 8.98 -6.76 -10.83
N ASP A 157 10.27 -7.05 -10.64
CA ASP A 157 10.86 -8.38 -10.86
C ASP A 157 10.69 -9.26 -9.61
N ILE A 158 9.48 -9.75 -9.42
CA ILE A 158 9.14 -10.66 -8.33
C ILE A 158 9.86 -12.01 -8.52
N GLY A 159 9.84 -12.54 -9.72
CA GLY A 159 10.44 -13.84 -10.05
C GLY A 159 11.94 -13.85 -9.83
N GLY A 160 12.66 -12.84 -10.33
CA GLY A 160 14.09 -12.69 -10.11
C GLY A 160 14.44 -12.55 -8.62
N THR A 161 13.64 -11.76 -7.88
CA THR A 161 13.82 -11.61 -6.42
C THR A 161 13.65 -12.96 -5.68
N LEU A 162 12.61 -13.73 -6.00
CA LEU A 162 12.37 -15.02 -5.37
C LEU A 162 13.47 -16.03 -5.75
N LYS A 163 13.89 -16.07 -7.00
CA LYS A 163 14.99 -16.94 -7.48
C LYS A 163 16.32 -16.62 -6.78
N SER A 164 16.60 -15.34 -6.50
CA SER A 164 17.84 -14.95 -5.84
C SER A 164 17.89 -15.33 -4.35
N VAL A 165 16.75 -15.29 -3.64
CA VAL A 165 16.70 -15.59 -2.19
C VAL A 165 16.37 -17.04 -1.87
N ALA A 166 15.82 -17.79 -2.81
CA ALA A 166 15.45 -19.20 -2.63
C ALA A 166 15.92 -20.06 -3.83
N PRO A 167 17.25 -20.08 -4.12
CA PRO A 167 17.78 -20.77 -5.30
C PRO A 167 17.58 -22.30 -5.25
N GLU A 168 17.26 -22.88 -4.09
CA GLU A 168 16.92 -24.28 -3.93
C GLU A 168 15.52 -24.63 -4.48
N ILE A 169 14.66 -23.62 -4.72
CA ILE A 169 13.34 -23.83 -5.31
C ILE A 169 13.49 -23.83 -6.84
N PRO A 170 13.01 -24.87 -7.53
CA PRO A 170 13.08 -24.93 -9.00
C PRO A 170 12.45 -23.71 -9.66
N SER A 171 13.09 -23.20 -10.72
CA SER A 171 12.63 -21.99 -11.40
C SER A 171 11.20 -22.11 -11.90
N GLU A 172 10.81 -23.30 -12.36
CA GLU A 172 9.45 -23.58 -12.86
C GLU A 172 8.40 -23.40 -11.74
N VAL A 173 8.74 -23.77 -10.50
CA VAL A 173 7.86 -23.59 -9.32
C VAL A 173 7.73 -22.10 -8.98
N ILE A 174 8.83 -21.36 -9.06
CA ILE A 174 8.82 -19.92 -8.84
C ILE A 174 7.98 -19.22 -9.92
N ASP A 175 8.13 -19.61 -11.17
CA ASP A 175 7.36 -19.06 -12.30
C ASP A 175 5.86 -19.35 -12.10
N GLU A 176 5.48 -20.56 -11.66
CA GLU A 176 4.09 -20.90 -11.31
C GLU A 176 3.55 -20.05 -10.14
N ILE A 177 4.37 -19.76 -9.14
CA ILE A 177 4.00 -18.88 -8.03
C ILE A 177 3.71 -17.46 -8.54
N VAL A 178 4.59 -16.93 -9.39
CA VAL A 178 4.47 -15.56 -9.93
C VAL A 178 3.27 -15.44 -10.87
N GLU A 179 3.09 -16.38 -11.80
CA GLU A 179 1.95 -16.40 -12.73
C GLU A 179 0.61 -16.51 -12.01
N GLY A 180 0.57 -17.26 -10.92
CA GLY A 180 -0.63 -17.44 -10.11
C GLY A 180 -0.89 -16.32 -9.10
N SER A 181 -0.02 -15.30 -9.02
CA SER A 181 -0.15 -14.17 -8.10
C SER A 181 -0.63 -12.93 -8.83
N PRO A 182 -1.59 -12.16 -8.27
CA PRO A 182 -1.96 -10.86 -8.79
C PRO A 182 -0.92 -9.76 -8.50
N SER A 183 0.19 -10.09 -7.82
CA SER A 183 1.24 -9.15 -7.46
C SER A 183 1.99 -8.64 -8.68
N LYS A 184 2.25 -7.34 -8.75
CA LYS A 184 2.99 -6.68 -9.83
C LYS A 184 4.29 -6.05 -9.34
N SER A 185 4.48 -5.92 -8.03
CA SER A 185 5.70 -5.42 -7.42
C SER A 185 5.90 -5.93 -6.00
N ILE A 186 7.15 -5.96 -5.58
CA ILE A 186 7.58 -6.06 -4.18
C ILE A 186 8.10 -4.71 -3.76
N ILE A 187 7.59 -4.21 -2.63
CA ILE A 187 8.06 -3.01 -1.95
C ILE A 187 8.85 -3.48 -0.76
N SER A 188 10.15 -3.22 -0.74
CA SER A 188 11.07 -3.64 0.30
C SER A 188 11.54 -2.44 1.12
N ILE A 189 11.25 -2.46 2.42
CA ILE A 189 11.52 -1.38 3.35
C ILE A 189 12.54 -1.88 4.37
N PRO A 190 13.77 -1.33 4.39
CA PRO A 190 14.78 -1.77 5.34
C PRO A 190 14.41 -1.33 6.76
N LEU A 191 14.57 -2.25 7.72
CA LEU A 191 14.29 -2.03 9.13
C LEU A 191 15.59 -1.88 9.92
N TYR A 192 15.63 -0.92 10.83
CA TYR A 192 16.79 -0.64 11.67
C TYR A 192 16.41 -0.66 13.15
N THR A 193 17.29 -1.21 13.97
CA THR A 193 17.16 -1.20 15.43
C THR A 193 18.47 -0.74 16.04
N ARG A 194 18.44 0.28 16.91
CA ARG A 194 19.65 0.84 17.54
C ARG A 194 20.80 1.09 16.57
N ASN A 195 20.49 1.66 15.40
CA ASN A 195 21.41 1.94 14.29
C ASN A 195 22.01 0.73 13.54
N SER A 196 21.62 -0.50 13.87
CA SER A 196 21.99 -1.68 13.11
C SER A 196 20.85 -2.12 12.19
N HIS A 197 21.19 -2.64 11.02
CA HIS A 197 20.22 -3.19 10.10
C HIS A 197 19.67 -4.51 10.66
N PHE A 198 18.35 -4.59 10.81
CA PHE A 198 17.66 -5.77 11.35
C PHE A 198 17.19 -6.72 10.25
N GLY A 199 16.63 -6.15 9.19
CA GLY A 199 16.00 -6.91 8.11
C GLY A 199 15.10 -6.03 7.26
N TRP A 200 14.02 -6.60 6.73
CA TRP A 200 13.11 -5.90 5.82
C TRP A 200 11.65 -6.18 6.13
N PHE A 201 10.84 -5.15 5.97
CA PHE A 201 9.40 -5.28 5.84
C PHE A 201 9.05 -5.24 4.35
N ASN A 202 8.44 -6.29 3.84
CA ASN A 202 8.08 -6.41 2.43
C ASN A 202 6.57 -6.39 2.25
N VAL A 203 6.13 -5.70 1.22
CA VAL A 203 4.73 -5.56 0.83
C VAL A 203 4.58 -5.92 -0.63
N PHE A 204 3.67 -6.83 -0.93
CA PHE A 204 3.35 -7.25 -2.29
C PHE A 204 2.12 -6.49 -2.79
N SER A 205 2.27 -5.77 -3.89
CA SER A 205 1.26 -4.87 -4.42
C SER A 205 0.79 -5.30 -5.80
N SER A 206 -0.51 -5.10 -6.09
CA SER A 206 -1.08 -5.22 -7.43
C SER A 206 -0.74 -4.04 -8.34
N ARG A 207 -0.02 -3.02 -7.82
CA ARG A 207 0.44 -1.83 -8.54
C ARG A 207 1.95 -1.86 -8.69
N LYS A 208 2.46 -1.21 -9.73
CA LYS A 208 3.91 -1.12 -9.99
C LYS A 208 4.57 0.04 -9.23
N GLU A 209 3.80 1.04 -8.87
CA GLU A 209 4.26 2.27 -8.24
C GLU A 209 3.42 2.58 -7.00
N LEU A 210 4.00 3.31 -6.07
CA LEU A 210 3.34 3.85 -4.88
C LEU A 210 3.05 5.33 -5.09
N THR A 211 1.96 5.79 -4.51
CA THR A 211 1.73 7.22 -4.30
C THR A 211 2.60 7.73 -3.15
N GLU A 212 2.84 9.03 -3.09
CA GLU A 212 3.59 9.66 -2.00
C GLU A 212 2.96 9.33 -0.63
N GLY A 213 1.64 9.46 -0.50
CA GLY A 213 0.95 9.14 0.74
C GLY A 213 0.99 7.65 1.13
N GLU A 214 1.19 6.73 0.19
CA GLU A 214 1.43 5.31 0.50
C GLU A 214 2.86 5.08 0.98
N THR A 215 3.83 5.77 0.39
CA THR A 215 5.23 5.72 0.82
C THR A 215 5.38 6.21 2.26
N ASP A 216 4.79 7.36 2.59
CA ASP A 216 4.79 7.92 3.94
C ASP A 216 4.15 6.97 4.93
N PHE A 217 3.01 6.41 4.56
CA PHE A 217 2.29 5.47 5.40
C PHE A 217 3.09 4.19 5.68
N LEU A 218 3.68 3.56 4.66
CA LEU A 218 4.51 2.38 4.84
C LEU A 218 5.77 2.69 5.67
N THR A 219 6.31 3.90 5.55
CA THR A 219 7.41 4.37 6.39
C THR A 219 7.01 4.44 7.86
N ILE A 220 5.83 4.96 8.18
CA ILE A 220 5.31 5.00 9.55
C ILE A 220 5.15 3.58 10.10
N PHE A 221 4.63 2.64 9.30
CA PHE A 221 4.50 1.24 9.72
C PHE A 221 5.86 0.58 9.98
N ALA A 222 6.84 0.82 9.12
CA ALA A 222 8.19 0.32 9.34
C ALA A 222 8.77 0.81 10.68
N GLN A 223 8.57 2.09 11.02
CA GLN A 223 8.97 2.65 12.32
C GLN A 223 8.27 1.96 13.49
N GLN A 224 6.98 1.60 13.36
CA GLN A 224 6.28 0.85 14.41
C GLN A 224 6.85 -0.57 14.58
N ILE A 225 7.18 -1.24 13.46
CA ILE A 225 7.85 -2.54 13.48
C ILE A 225 9.23 -2.42 14.17
N GLU A 226 10.03 -1.43 13.82
CA GLU A 226 11.32 -1.15 14.44
C GLU A 226 11.20 -0.92 15.96
N MET A 227 10.18 -0.17 16.37
CA MET A 227 9.89 0.10 17.78
C MET A 227 9.48 -1.21 18.49
N ALA A 228 8.59 -2.01 17.92
CA ALA A 228 8.18 -3.29 18.49
C ALA A 228 9.37 -4.23 18.69
N ILE A 229 10.27 -4.30 17.70
CA ILE A 229 11.49 -5.13 17.77
C ILE A 229 12.48 -4.60 18.83
N THR A 230 12.54 -3.28 19.02
CA THR A 230 13.49 -2.65 19.96
C THR A 230 13.07 -2.83 21.42
N ILE A 231 11.75 -2.91 21.68
CA ILE A 231 11.18 -3.03 23.02
C ILE A 231 11.19 -4.49 23.51
N ALA A 232 11.11 -5.45 22.60
CA ALA A 232 11.09 -6.89 22.90
C ALA A 232 12.47 -7.45 23.25
#